data_108d529ce171e06289084f3080b2a378
#
_entry.id   108d529ce171e06289084f3080b2a378
#
_cell.length_a   1.000
_cell.length_b   1.000
_cell.length_c   1.000
_cell.angle_alpha   90.00
_cell.angle_beta   90.00
_cell.angle_gamma   90.00
#
_symmetry.space_group_name_H-M   'P 1'
#
loop_
_entity.id
_entity.type
_entity.pdbx_description
1 polymer ?
#
loop_
_entity_poly.entity_id
_entity_poly.type
_entity_poly.pdbx_seq_one_letter_code
_entity_poly.pdbx_strand_id
1 'polypeptide(L)'
;VRNAFRPPTLAELRDAFTRARDDTGVGAIIFTGAGDEAFCSGGDQRIRGDDGYIGDDAVAKQGVGRLDVGDLHVQIRRLPKPIVAMVAGYAVGGGHILHLVCDLTIAADNAVFGQTGPRVGSFDGGFGSSLLARNVGVKKAKEIWFLSRLYDAEEALEMGLVNAVFPLADLERETVAWCREMTALSPLSLRLLKASFNATEDGLSGIQQLSHDATLLFYMTEEGQEGRNAYQQGRSPDFSKYPKRP
;
A
#
# COMPACT_ATOMS: atom_id res chain seq x y z
N VAL A 1 15.71 15.23 -4.89
CA VAL A 1 14.95 16.44 -5.13
C VAL A 1 13.48 16.12 -4.84
N ARG A 2 12.94 16.70 -3.78
CA ARG A 2 11.55 16.51 -3.34
C ARG A 2 11.14 15.02 -3.25
N ASN A 3 12.06 14.19 -2.72
CA ASN A 3 11.84 12.75 -2.52
C ASN A 3 11.39 12.00 -3.79
N ALA A 4 11.84 12.45 -4.98
CA ALA A 4 11.61 11.72 -6.22
C ALA A 4 12.31 10.35 -6.16
N PHE A 5 11.59 9.29 -6.47
CA PHE A 5 12.16 7.95 -6.42
C PHE A 5 12.96 7.60 -7.68
N ARG A 6 13.96 6.75 -7.47
CA ARG A 6 14.84 6.15 -8.47
C ARG A 6 14.89 4.64 -8.24
N PRO A 7 15.43 3.85 -9.18
CA PRO A 7 15.56 2.40 -8.96
C PRO A 7 16.22 2.01 -7.63
N PRO A 8 17.34 2.61 -7.18
CA PRO A 8 17.89 2.31 -5.85
C PRO A 8 16.94 2.62 -4.70
N THR A 9 16.22 3.77 -4.77
CA THR A 9 15.22 4.15 -3.75
C THR A 9 14.12 3.10 -3.64
N LEU A 10 13.63 2.58 -4.78
CA LEU A 10 12.60 1.54 -4.78
C LEU A 10 13.12 0.22 -4.19
N ALA A 11 14.36 -0.15 -4.48
CA ALA A 11 14.99 -1.34 -3.89
C ALA A 11 15.13 -1.21 -2.37
N GLU A 12 15.60 -0.07 -1.88
CA GLU A 12 15.74 0.23 -0.44
C GLU A 12 14.38 0.24 0.27
N LEU A 13 13.34 0.83 -0.33
CA LEU A 13 11.99 0.81 0.22
C LEU A 13 11.43 -0.61 0.29
N ARG A 14 11.60 -1.42 -0.76
CA ARG A 14 11.15 -2.82 -0.76
C ARG A 14 11.84 -3.65 0.32
N ASP A 15 13.12 -3.44 0.54
CA ASP A 15 13.87 -4.07 1.63
C ASP A 15 13.36 -3.61 2.99
N ALA A 16 13.17 -2.31 3.19
CA ALA A 16 12.65 -1.76 4.44
C ALA A 16 11.25 -2.30 4.78
N PHE A 17 10.33 -2.35 3.81
CA PHE A 17 9.01 -2.95 4.00
C PHE A 17 9.09 -4.46 4.29
N THR A 18 10.02 -5.18 3.66
CA THR A 18 10.25 -6.61 3.94
C THR A 18 10.70 -6.80 5.38
N ARG A 19 11.69 -6.04 5.85
CA ARG A 19 12.16 -6.09 7.24
C ARG A 19 11.04 -5.73 8.23
N ALA A 20 10.28 -4.67 7.97
CA ALA A 20 9.15 -4.29 8.80
C ALA A 20 8.03 -5.34 8.83
N ARG A 21 7.82 -6.07 7.73
CA ARG A 21 6.89 -7.20 7.68
C ARG A 21 7.32 -8.32 8.61
N ASP A 22 8.60 -8.68 8.58
CA ASP A 22 9.13 -9.88 9.24
C ASP A 22 9.46 -9.62 10.73
N ASP A 23 9.61 -8.37 11.14
CA ASP A 23 9.86 -7.98 12.52
C ASP A 23 8.57 -8.08 13.36
N THR A 24 8.53 -9.04 14.29
CA THR A 24 7.36 -9.26 15.16
C THR A 24 7.12 -8.13 16.17
N GLY A 25 8.08 -7.24 16.38
CA GLY A 25 7.96 -6.05 17.23
C GLY A 25 7.26 -4.87 16.53
N VAL A 26 7.12 -4.92 15.20
CA VAL A 26 6.46 -3.86 14.41
C VAL A 26 4.98 -4.18 14.26
N GLY A 27 4.10 -3.36 14.84
CA GLY A 27 2.65 -3.50 14.74
C GLY A 27 1.99 -2.64 13.66
N ALA A 28 2.57 -1.48 13.34
CA ALA A 28 2.12 -0.57 12.28
C ALA A 28 3.33 0.13 11.65
N ILE A 29 3.17 0.67 10.44
CA ILE A 29 4.25 1.31 9.70
C ILE A 29 3.81 2.73 9.32
N ILE A 30 4.67 3.71 9.59
CA ILE A 30 4.53 5.08 9.07
C ILE A 30 5.44 5.21 7.85
N PHE A 31 4.85 5.57 6.72
CA PHE A 31 5.58 5.84 5.49
C PHE A 31 5.54 7.35 5.20
N THR A 32 6.72 7.98 5.16
CA THR A 32 6.83 9.43 4.99
C THR A 32 8.01 9.82 4.10
N GLY A 33 8.00 11.05 3.63
CA GLY A 33 9.12 11.69 2.94
C GLY A 33 10.12 12.34 3.92
N ALA A 34 11.36 12.50 3.50
CA ALA A 34 12.34 13.26 4.27
C ALA A 34 12.05 14.76 4.17
N GLY A 35 11.96 15.43 5.33
CA GLY A 35 11.63 16.86 5.42
C GLY A 35 10.14 17.14 5.19
N ASP A 36 9.80 18.42 5.02
CA ASP A 36 8.44 18.94 4.99
C ASP A 36 8.01 19.52 3.63
N GLU A 37 8.92 19.55 2.64
CA GLU A 37 8.62 20.10 1.32
C GLU A 37 7.86 19.11 0.40
N ALA A 38 8.08 17.82 0.59
CA ALA A 38 7.41 16.80 -0.22
C ALA A 38 7.41 15.44 0.47
N PHE A 39 6.28 14.77 0.43
CA PHE A 39 6.20 13.33 0.66
C PHE A 39 6.94 12.58 -0.46
N CYS A 40 6.51 12.80 -1.71
CA CYS A 40 7.17 12.25 -2.89
C CYS A 40 6.64 12.96 -4.15
N SER A 41 7.54 13.36 -5.04
CA SER A 41 7.19 13.98 -6.32
C SER A 41 7.16 13.00 -7.51
N GLY A 42 7.06 11.68 -7.24
CA GLY A 42 7.03 10.64 -8.26
C GLY A 42 8.42 10.23 -8.76
N GLY A 43 8.50 9.68 -9.95
CA GLY A 43 9.76 9.28 -10.57
C GLY A 43 10.63 10.48 -10.93
N ASP A 44 11.94 10.36 -10.73
CA ASP A 44 12.89 11.43 -11.06
C ASP A 44 13.00 11.62 -12.59
N GLN A 45 12.36 12.65 -13.12
CA GLN A 45 12.32 12.95 -14.55
C GLN A 45 13.71 13.17 -15.18
N ARG A 46 14.74 13.49 -14.38
CA ARG A 46 16.11 13.69 -14.88
C ARG A 46 16.81 12.41 -15.31
N ILE A 47 16.35 11.26 -14.82
CA ILE A 47 16.89 9.93 -15.16
C ILE A 47 15.96 9.15 -16.09
N ARG A 48 14.81 9.71 -16.43
CA ARG A 48 13.89 9.09 -17.37
C ARG A 48 14.48 9.15 -18.78
N GLY A 49 14.84 7.97 -19.34
CA GLY A 49 15.29 7.82 -20.72
C GLY A 49 14.12 7.55 -21.67
N ASP A 50 14.46 7.26 -22.92
CA ASP A 50 13.49 6.89 -23.96
C ASP A 50 12.70 5.61 -23.57
N ASP A 51 13.36 4.71 -22.82
CA ASP A 51 12.76 3.48 -22.27
C ASP A 51 12.09 3.67 -20.89
N GLY A 52 11.91 4.91 -20.43
CA GLY A 52 11.35 5.23 -19.13
C GLY A 52 12.35 5.11 -17.97
N TYR A 53 11.93 4.53 -16.84
CA TYR A 53 12.74 4.39 -15.62
C TYR A 53 13.39 3.02 -15.45
N ILE A 54 13.67 2.33 -16.53
CA ILE A 54 14.16 0.93 -16.53
C ILE A 54 15.62 0.83 -16.10
N GLY A 55 16.38 1.93 -16.18
CA GLY A 55 17.79 2.01 -15.79
C GLY A 55 18.74 1.37 -16.82
N ASP A 56 20.00 1.14 -16.39
CA ASP A 56 21.05 0.58 -17.24
C ASP A 56 21.10 -0.96 -17.24
N ASP A 57 20.05 -1.63 -16.79
CA ASP A 57 20.00 -3.09 -16.81
C ASP A 57 20.02 -3.61 -18.26
N ALA A 58 21.05 -4.39 -18.59
CA ALA A 58 21.22 -4.97 -19.93
C ALA A 58 20.06 -5.91 -20.31
N VAL A 59 19.38 -6.53 -19.33
CA VAL A 59 18.21 -7.38 -19.54
C VAL A 59 16.99 -6.54 -19.90
N ALA A 60 16.82 -5.40 -19.27
CA ALA A 60 15.75 -4.46 -19.56
C ALA A 60 15.88 -3.84 -20.96
N LYS A 61 17.12 -3.65 -21.48
CA LYS A 61 17.37 -3.15 -22.83
C LYS A 61 17.04 -4.15 -23.95
N GLN A 62 16.84 -5.44 -23.63
CA GLN A 62 16.55 -6.50 -24.61
C GLN A 62 15.06 -6.86 -24.70
N GLY A 63 14.21 -6.23 -23.89
CA GLY A 63 12.78 -6.56 -23.84
C GLY A 63 11.95 -5.49 -23.14
N VAL A 64 10.72 -5.85 -22.74
CA VAL A 64 9.86 -4.99 -21.94
C VAL A 64 10.36 -5.01 -20.50
N GLY A 65 11.02 -3.94 -20.07
CA GLY A 65 11.52 -3.80 -18.71
C GLY A 65 10.38 -3.77 -17.69
N ARG A 66 10.68 -4.20 -16.47
CA ARG A 66 9.72 -4.19 -15.37
C ARG A 66 9.83 -2.89 -14.57
N LEU A 67 8.71 -2.25 -14.32
CA LEU A 67 8.67 -1.05 -13.50
C LEU A 67 8.56 -1.45 -12.02
N ASP A 68 9.68 -1.41 -11.28
CA ASP A 68 9.77 -1.84 -9.87
C ASP A 68 8.81 -1.12 -8.92
N VAL A 69 8.35 0.07 -9.27
CA VAL A 69 7.35 0.79 -8.46
C VAL A 69 6.03 0.04 -8.39
N GLY A 70 5.64 -0.69 -9.43
CA GLY A 70 4.46 -1.55 -9.42
C GLY A 70 4.57 -2.68 -8.39
N ASP A 71 5.75 -3.27 -8.24
CA ASP A 71 6.01 -4.30 -7.24
C ASP A 71 5.95 -3.73 -5.81
N LEU A 72 6.46 -2.51 -5.61
CA LEU A 72 6.35 -1.80 -4.33
C LEU A 72 4.87 -1.53 -3.96
N HIS A 73 4.06 -1.09 -4.92
CA HIS A 73 2.62 -0.89 -4.70
C HIS A 73 1.92 -2.18 -4.23
N VAL A 74 2.21 -3.30 -4.91
CA VAL A 74 1.66 -4.61 -4.53
C VAL A 74 2.16 -5.05 -3.15
N GLN A 75 3.44 -4.82 -2.84
CA GLN A 75 4.01 -5.14 -1.54
C GLN A 75 3.34 -4.36 -0.41
N ILE A 76 3.14 -3.05 -0.55
CA ILE A 76 2.46 -2.20 0.44
C ILE A 76 1.04 -2.71 0.70
N ARG A 77 0.27 -2.97 -0.36
CA ARG A 77 -1.10 -3.47 -0.23
C ARG A 77 -1.19 -4.83 0.47
N ARG A 78 -0.27 -5.75 0.16
CA ARG A 78 -0.28 -7.13 0.70
C ARG A 78 0.43 -7.30 2.03
N LEU A 79 1.13 -6.28 2.52
CA LEU A 79 1.84 -6.35 3.79
C LEU A 79 0.82 -6.54 4.93
N PRO A 80 1.02 -7.56 5.83
CA PRO A 80 0.01 -7.94 6.81
C PRO A 80 -0.03 -7.03 8.06
N LYS A 81 0.30 -5.76 7.90
CA LYS A 81 0.30 -4.74 8.94
C LYS A 81 -0.27 -3.44 8.39
N PRO A 82 -0.96 -2.63 9.20
CA PRO A 82 -1.38 -1.30 8.78
C PRO A 82 -0.20 -0.42 8.37
N ILE A 83 -0.38 0.31 7.27
CA ILE A 83 0.59 1.28 6.76
C ILE A 83 -0.11 2.63 6.65
N VAL A 84 0.42 3.64 7.33
CA VAL A 84 -0.07 5.01 7.31
C VAL A 84 0.88 5.86 6.49
N ALA A 85 0.38 6.49 5.43
CA ALA A 85 1.10 7.55 4.75
C ALA A 85 1.00 8.83 5.58
N MET A 86 2.13 9.34 6.04
CA MET A 86 2.26 10.63 6.72
C MET A 86 2.79 11.65 5.71
N VAL A 87 1.91 12.53 5.24
CA VAL A 87 2.15 13.38 4.07
C VAL A 87 2.37 14.83 4.48
N ALA A 88 3.59 15.34 4.27
CA ALA A 88 3.90 16.77 4.30
C ALA A 88 4.35 17.23 2.91
N GLY A 89 3.93 18.43 2.49
CA GLY A 89 4.25 18.99 1.19
C GLY A 89 3.69 18.16 0.01
N TYR A 90 4.43 18.11 -1.09
CA TYR A 90 3.93 17.53 -2.34
C TYR A 90 3.85 16.01 -2.32
N ALA A 91 2.66 15.47 -2.61
CA ALA A 91 2.41 14.07 -2.96
C ALA A 91 1.81 14.02 -4.38
N VAL A 92 2.66 13.97 -5.41
CA VAL A 92 2.23 14.15 -6.80
C VAL A 92 2.72 13.04 -7.73
N GLY A 93 1.97 12.76 -8.79
CA GLY A 93 2.29 11.69 -9.76
C GLY A 93 2.43 10.34 -9.07
N GLY A 94 3.58 9.65 -9.25
CA GLY A 94 3.86 8.39 -8.57
C GLY A 94 3.86 8.53 -7.04
N GLY A 95 4.19 9.70 -6.48
CA GLY A 95 4.08 9.98 -5.06
C GLY A 95 2.63 10.01 -4.54
N HIS A 96 1.70 10.49 -5.37
CA HIS A 96 0.28 10.41 -5.08
C HIS A 96 -0.21 8.95 -5.06
N ILE A 97 0.33 8.09 -5.93
CA ILE A 97 -0.03 6.67 -5.91
C ILE A 97 0.52 5.98 -4.66
N LEU A 98 1.72 6.35 -4.21
CA LEU A 98 2.33 5.76 -3.01
C LEU A 98 1.46 5.96 -1.76
N HIS A 99 0.85 7.14 -1.56
CA HIS A 99 -0.07 7.31 -0.43
C HIS A 99 -1.41 6.59 -0.64
N LEU A 100 -1.91 6.51 -1.89
CA LEU A 100 -3.15 5.80 -2.20
C LEU A 100 -3.09 4.29 -1.92
N VAL A 101 -1.92 3.67 -2.07
CA VAL A 101 -1.74 2.23 -1.79
C VAL A 101 -1.51 1.93 -0.32
N CYS A 102 -1.28 2.94 0.53
CA CYS A 102 -1.28 2.81 1.98
C CYS A 102 -2.72 2.63 2.50
N ASP A 103 -2.85 2.13 3.71
CA ASP A 103 -4.16 1.87 4.31
C ASP A 103 -4.85 3.15 4.78
N LEU A 104 -4.08 4.09 5.31
CA LEU A 104 -4.54 5.40 5.76
C LEU A 104 -3.60 6.49 5.26
N THR A 105 -4.12 7.71 5.12
CA THR A 105 -3.33 8.91 4.82
C THR A 105 -3.64 10.01 5.83
N ILE A 106 -2.63 10.47 6.53
CA ILE A 106 -2.69 11.63 7.42
C ILE A 106 -1.82 12.71 6.80
N ALA A 107 -2.39 13.88 6.61
CA ALA A 107 -1.74 14.98 5.91
C ALA A 107 -1.41 16.15 6.86
N ALA A 108 -0.33 16.86 6.57
CA ALA A 108 -0.10 18.19 7.12
C ALA A 108 -0.95 19.23 6.36
N ASP A 109 -1.19 20.36 6.99
CA ASP A 109 -1.87 21.52 6.40
C ASP A 109 -1.16 22.11 5.17
N ASN A 110 0.15 21.84 5.02
CA ASN A 110 0.94 22.23 3.85
C ASN A 110 0.94 21.17 2.72
N ALA A 111 0.19 20.07 2.87
CA ALA A 111 0.20 19.00 1.89
C ALA A 111 -0.51 19.39 0.59
N VAL A 112 0.06 18.93 -0.54
CA VAL A 112 -0.46 19.20 -1.88
C VAL A 112 -0.52 17.90 -2.67
N PHE A 113 -1.69 17.59 -3.19
CA PHE A 113 -1.98 16.33 -3.89
C PHE A 113 -2.29 16.56 -5.36
N GLY A 114 -1.96 15.60 -6.21
CA GLY A 114 -2.40 15.62 -7.60
C GLY A 114 -1.71 14.62 -8.51
N GLN A 115 -2.36 14.39 -9.66
CA GLN A 115 -1.83 13.53 -10.70
C GLN A 115 -1.27 14.38 -11.85
N THR A 116 0.03 14.29 -12.05
CA THR A 116 0.74 15.11 -13.05
C THR A 116 1.15 14.31 -14.28
N GLY A 117 0.86 13.01 -14.31
CA GLY A 117 1.25 12.09 -15.39
C GLY A 117 0.95 12.61 -16.79
N PRO A 118 -0.31 12.99 -17.13
CA PRO A 118 -0.63 13.48 -18.47
C PRO A 118 0.14 14.74 -18.89
N ARG A 119 0.51 15.59 -17.91
CA ARG A 119 1.30 16.82 -18.16
C ARG A 119 2.77 16.52 -18.52
N VAL A 120 3.32 15.41 -18.01
CA VAL A 120 4.72 15.04 -18.20
C VAL A 120 4.89 13.83 -19.15
N GLY A 121 3.82 13.45 -19.86
CA GLY A 121 3.83 12.32 -20.78
C GLY A 121 3.99 10.97 -20.09
N SER A 122 3.35 10.77 -18.94
CA SER A 122 3.29 9.51 -18.20
C SER A 122 1.87 9.00 -18.10
N PHE A 123 1.72 7.67 -18.08
CA PHE A 123 0.47 6.96 -17.85
C PHE A 123 0.62 6.08 -16.63
N ASP A 124 0.06 6.52 -15.52
CA ASP A 124 0.14 5.83 -14.22
C ASP A 124 -1.22 5.19 -13.87
N GLY A 125 -1.66 4.25 -14.71
CA GLY A 125 -2.91 3.51 -14.54
C GLY A 125 -2.87 2.53 -13.36
N GLY A 126 -3.78 1.55 -13.37
CA GLY A 126 -3.86 0.56 -12.30
C GLY A 126 -4.32 1.15 -10.98
N PHE A 127 -3.56 0.97 -9.90
CA PHE A 127 -3.91 1.49 -8.57
C PHE A 127 -4.08 3.01 -8.55
N GLY A 128 -3.28 3.76 -9.32
CA GLY A 128 -3.39 5.22 -9.38
C GLY A 128 -4.73 5.75 -9.90
N SER A 129 -5.42 5.00 -10.76
CA SER A 129 -6.74 5.38 -11.25
C SER A 129 -7.87 4.69 -10.46
N SER A 130 -7.73 3.38 -10.18
CA SER A 130 -8.80 2.58 -9.57
C SER A 130 -9.02 2.93 -8.09
N LEU A 131 -7.96 3.03 -7.29
CA LEU A 131 -8.08 3.40 -5.87
C LEU A 131 -8.50 4.86 -5.71
N LEU A 132 -7.96 5.78 -6.53
CA LEU A 132 -8.41 7.17 -6.51
C LEU A 132 -9.91 7.28 -6.75
N ALA A 133 -10.42 6.57 -7.78
CA ALA A 133 -11.85 6.60 -8.11
C ALA A 133 -12.73 6.03 -6.98
N ARG A 134 -12.21 5.10 -6.18
CA ARG A 134 -12.92 4.58 -4.99
C ARG A 134 -12.95 5.56 -3.84
N ASN A 135 -11.84 6.27 -3.62
CA ASN A 135 -11.74 7.23 -2.52
C ASN A 135 -12.57 8.50 -2.79
N VAL A 136 -12.43 9.11 -3.97
CA VAL A 136 -13.03 10.42 -4.26
C VAL A 136 -14.20 10.36 -5.23
N GLY A 137 -14.57 9.17 -5.68
CA GLY A 137 -15.57 8.96 -6.73
C GLY A 137 -15.02 9.18 -8.14
N VAL A 138 -15.64 8.51 -9.13
CA VAL A 138 -15.15 8.44 -10.51
C VAL A 138 -15.03 9.82 -11.17
N LYS A 139 -15.99 10.73 -10.92
CA LYS A 139 -16.00 12.07 -11.55
C LYS A 139 -14.83 12.92 -11.06
N LYS A 140 -14.59 12.96 -9.74
CA LYS A 140 -13.48 13.72 -9.15
C LYS A 140 -12.14 13.11 -9.54
N ALA A 141 -12.02 11.77 -9.55
CA ALA A 141 -10.81 11.10 -10.03
C ALA A 141 -10.45 11.46 -11.48
N LYS A 142 -11.45 11.49 -12.37
CA LYS A 142 -11.26 11.94 -13.76
C LYS A 142 -10.84 13.41 -13.85
N GLU A 143 -11.42 14.28 -13.02
CA GLU A 143 -11.03 15.69 -12.96
C GLU A 143 -9.56 15.83 -12.56
N ILE A 144 -9.14 15.13 -11.49
CA ILE A 144 -7.75 15.13 -11.01
C ILE A 144 -6.80 14.68 -12.13
N TRP A 145 -7.11 13.56 -12.79
CA TRP A 145 -6.27 13.01 -13.85
C TRP A 145 -6.27 13.82 -15.13
N PHE A 146 -7.43 14.22 -15.62
CA PHE A 146 -7.56 14.83 -16.95
C PHE A 146 -7.10 16.29 -16.97
N LEU A 147 -7.28 17.00 -15.86
CA LEU A 147 -6.89 18.39 -15.76
C LEU A 147 -5.49 18.56 -15.12
N SER A 148 -4.95 17.51 -14.49
CA SER A 148 -3.67 17.57 -13.76
C SER A 148 -3.59 18.76 -12.80
N ARG A 149 -4.70 19.05 -12.11
CA ARG A 149 -4.78 20.08 -11.06
C ARG A 149 -4.14 19.60 -9.78
N LEU A 150 -3.70 20.55 -8.97
CA LEU A 150 -3.24 20.31 -7.61
C LEU A 150 -4.34 20.71 -6.64
N TYR A 151 -4.43 20.00 -5.55
CA TYR A 151 -5.42 20.17 -4.48
C TYR A 151 -4.67 20.30 -3.15
N ASP A 152 -5.10 21.21 -2.30
CA ASP A 152 -4.54 21.37 -0.97
C ASP A 152 -5.06 20.30 0.02
N ALA A 153 -4.61 20.38 1.25
CA ALA A 153 -4.94 19.39 2.27
C ALA A 153 -6.43 19.43 2.66
N GLU A 154 -7.06 20.61 2.70
CA GLU A 154 -8.48 20.76 3.03
C GLU A 154 -9.35 20.19 1.92
N GLU A 155 -9.06 20.53 0.66
CA GLU A 155 -9.75 19.93 -0.51
C GLU A 155 -9.60 18.41 -0.52
N ALA A 156 -8.40 17.89 -0.16
CA ALA A 156 -8.16 16.44 -0.09
C ALA A 156 -8.99 15.78 1.02
N LEU A 157 -9.15 16.43 2.17
CA LEU A 157 -10.02 15.96 3.26
C LEU A 157 -11.50 15.97 2.85
N GLU A 158 -11.97 17.07 2.27
CA GLU A 158 -13.36 17.22 1.85
C GLU A 158 -13.79 16.18 0.81
N MET A 159 -12.89 15.82 -0.13
CA MET A 159 -13.18 14.80 -1.14
C MET A 159 -12.96 13.35 -0.66
N GLY A 160 -12.53 13.14 0.58
CA GLY A 160 -12.26 11.81 1.15
C GLY A 160 -10.96 11.16 0.66
N LEU A 161 -10.02 11.95 0.16
CA LEU A 161 -8.72 11.48 -0.30
C LEU A 161 -7.78 11.16 0.87
N VAL A 162 -7.90 11.90 1.98
CA VAL A 162 -7.10 11.72 3.20
C VAL A 162 -8.02 11.56 4.41
N ASN A 163 -7.51 10.90 5.47
CA ASN A 163 -8.30 10.59 6.67
C ASN A 163 -8.35 11.76 7.67
N ALA A 164 -7.28 12.53 7.75
CA ALA A 164 -7.17 13.69 8.66
C ALA A 164 -6.13 14.68 8.15
N VAL A 165 -6.29 15.95 8.58
CA VAL A 165 -5.33 17.03 8.35
C VAL A 165 -4.97 17.62 9.70
N PHE A 166 -3.68 17.81 9.94
CA PHE A 166 -3.15 18.44 11.15
C PHE A 166 -2.15 19.55 10.79
N PRO A 167 -1.91 20.54 11.67
CA PRO A 167 -0.79 21.45 11.51
C PRO A 167 0.52 20.69 11.34
N LEU A 168 1.40 21.14 10.46
CA LEU A 168 2.68 20.48 10.17
C LEU A 168 3.47 20.16 11.44
N ALA A 169 3.47 21.07 12.42
CA ALA A 169 4.17 20.88 13.69
C ALA A 169 3.62 19.72 14.54
N ASP A 170 2.38 19.32 14.32
CA ASP A 170 1.69 18.26 15.07
C ASP A 170 1.60 16.94 14.31
N LEU A 171 1.91 16.94 13.01
CA LEU A 171 1.68 15.81 12.10
C LEU A 171 2.26 14.50 12.62
N GLU A 172 3.54 14.49 13.03
CA GLU A 172 4.19 13.25 13.50
C GLU A 172 3.53 12.76 14.79
N ARG A 173 3.30 13.64 15.75
CA ARG A 173 2.67 13.30 17.03
C ARG A 173 1.30 12.66 16.82
N GLU A 174 0.46 13.24 15.99
CA GLU A 174 -0.89 12.74 15.70
C GLU A 174 -0.86 11.43 14.91
N THR A 175 0.04 11.32 13.92
CA THR A 175 0.20 10.05 13.18
C THR A 175 0.66 8.92 14.08
N VAL A 176 1.60 9.18 14.99
CA VAL A 176 2.04 8.18 15.97
C VAL A 176 0.92 7.82 16.93
N ALA A 177 0.08 8.78 17.34
CA ALA A 177 -1.08 8.50 18.19
C ALA A 177 -2.05 7.51 17.50
N TRP A 178 -2.40 7.75 16.23
CA TRP A 178 -3.24 6.81 15.46
C TRP A 178 -2.60 5.43 15.34
N CYS A 179 -1.28 5.35 15.11
CA CYS A 179 -0.59 4.07 15.07
C CYS A 179 -0.63 3.33 16.41
N ARG A 180 -0.52 4.04 17.53
CA ARG A 180 -0.64 3.47 18.87
C ARG A 180 -2.05 2.93 19.15
N GLU A 181 -3.09 3.63 18.72
CA GLU A 181 -4.46 3.14 18.79
C GLU A 181 -4.62 1.82 18.02
N MET A 182 -4.12 1.76 16.78
CA MET A 182 -4.16 0.51 15.99
C MET A 182 -3.37 -0.62 16.66
N THR A 183 -2.18 -0.35 17.20
CA THR A 183 -1.34 -1.39 17.81
C THR A 183 -1.89 -1.89 19.16
N ALA A 184 -2.84 -1.20 19.76
CA ALA A 184 -3.58 -1.67 20.94
C ALA A 184 -4.70 -2.68 20.57
N LEU A 185 -5.02 -2.83 19.29
CA LEU A 185 -6.04 -3.76 18.79
C LEU A 185 -5.44 -5.11 18.43
N SER A 186 -6.29 -6.09 18.13
CA SER A 186 -5.88 -7.44 17.73
C SER A 186 -5.11 -7.40 16.39
N PRO A 187 -3.81 -7.76 16.36
CA PRO A 187 -3.03 -7.73 15.12
C PRO A 187 -3.56 -8.71 14.07
N LEU A 188 -4.07 -9.88 14.48
CA LEU A 188 -4.68 -10.85 13.57
C LEU A 188 -5.96 -10.29 12.95
N SER A 189 -6.81 -9.62 13.73
CA SER A 189 -8.02 -8.99 13.22
C SER A 189 -7.70 -7.91 12.19
N LEU A 190 -6.73 -7.03 12.48
CA LEU A 190 -6.31 -5.98 11.53
C LEU A 190 -5.75 -6.57 10.23
N ARG A 191 -4.95 -7.63 10.31
CA ARG A 191 -4.45 -8.35 9.13
C ARG A 191 -5.58 -8.89 8.27
N LEU A 192 -6.54 -9.59 8.87
CA LEU A 192 -7.67 -10.18 8.15
C LEU A 192 -8.60 -9.11 7.56
N LEU A 193 -8.84 -8.01 8.27
CA LEU A 193 -9.60 -6.87 7.76
C LEU A 193 -8.93 -6.25 6.54
N LYS A 194 -7.62 -5.99 6.59
CA LYS A 194 -6.86 -5.49 5.44
C LYS A 194 -6.97 -6.43 4.24
N ALA A 195 -6.76 -7.73 4.45
CA ALA A 195 -6.91 -8.73 3.39
C ALA A 195 -8.35 -8.78 2.83
N SER A 196 -9.37 -8.60 3.68
CA SER A 196 -10.79 -8.57 3.28
C SER A 196 -11.11 -7.34 2.42
N PHE A 197 -10.64 -6.14 2.81
CA PHE A 197 -10.77 -4.94 1.98
C PHE A 197 -10.10 -5.13 0.60
N ASN A 198 -8.87 -5.63 0.60
CA ASN A 198 -8.13 -5.87 -0.63
C ASN A 198 -8.76 -6.96 -1.52
N ALA A 199 -9.44 -7.96 -0.93
CA ALA A 199 -10.08 -9.04 -1.69
C ALA A 199 -11.10 -8.52 -2.70
N THR A 200 -11.88 -7.49 -2.33
CA THR A 200 -12.88 -6.90 -3.22
C THR A 200 -12.28 -6.01 -4.31
N GLU A 201 -11.08 -5.48 -4.08
CA GLU A 201 -10.41 -4.54 -4.97
C GLU A 201 -9.46 -5.22 -5.94
N ASP A 202 -8.71 -6.21 -5.47
CA ASP A 202 -7.67 -6.88 -6.22
C ASP A 202 -8.18 -8.15 -6.93
N GLY A 203 -9.49 -8.42 -6.89
CA GLY A 203 -10.13 -9.55 -7.55
C GLY A 203 -9.55 -10.89 -7.11
N LEU A 204 -9.26 -11.80 -8.06
CA LEU A 204 -8.73 -13.13 -7.73
C LEU A 204 -7.42 -13.09 -6.93
N SER A 205 -6.56 -12.08 -7.14
CA SER A 205 -5.33 -11.92 -6.36
C SER A 205 -5.60 -11.60 -4.89
N GLY A 206 -6.60 -10.78 -4.62
CA GLY A 206 -7.03 -10.46 -3.25
C GLY A 206 -7.69 -11.66 -2.57
N ILE A 207 -8.56 -12.39 -3.29
CA ILE A 207 -9.17 -13.62 -2.80
C ILE A 207 -8.10 -14.67 -2.48
N GLN A 208 -7.08 -14.82 -3.34
CA GLN A 208 -5.97 -15.75 -3.09
C GLN A 208 -5.23 -15.44 -1.79
N GLN A 209 -4.97 -14.16 -1.50
CA GLN A 209 -4.33 -13.75 -0.25
C GLN A 209 -5.20 -14.06 0.96
N LEU A 210 -6.48 -13.69 0.94
CA LEU A 210 -7.43 -13.98 2.02
C LEU A 210 -7.56 -15.49 2.26
N SER A 211 -7.64 -16.29 1.19
CA SER A 211 -7.72 -17.75 1.27
C SER A 211 -6.45 -18.36 1.86
N HIS A 212 -5.28 -17.81 1.53
CA HIS A 212 -4.02 -18.26 2.13
C HIS A 212 -3.98 -17.98 3.64
N ASP A 213 -4.42 -16.83 4.08
CA ASP A 213 -4.53 -16.50 5.51
C ASP A 213 -5.51 -17.44 6.22
N ALA A 214 -6.67 -17.75 5.59
CA ALA A 214 -7.63 -18.72 6.12
C ALA A 214 -7.04 -20.13 6.20
N THR A 215 -6.25 -20.54 5.21
CA THR A 215 -5.55 -21.84 5.21
C THR A 215 -4.58 -21.96 6.38
N LEU A 216 -3.80 -20.91 6.66
CA LEU A 216 -2.89 -20.89 7.82
C LEU A 216 -3.64 -21.01 9.14
N LEU A 217 -4.77 -20.31 9.28
CA LEU A 217 -5.62 -20.42 10.45
C LEU A 217 -6.23 -21.83 10.60
N PHE A 218 -6.68 -22.43 9.49
CA PHE A 218 -7.21 -23.80 9.50
C PHE A 218 -6.17 -24.80 9.98
N TYR A 219 -4.91 -24.71 9.54
CA TYR A 219 -3.83 -25.58 10.00
C TYR A 219 -3.57 -25.50 11.51
N MET A 220 -3.96 -24.41 12.17
CA MET A 220 -3.85 -24.25 13.62
C MET A 220 -4.98 -24.89 14.39
N THR A 221 -6.07 -25.32 13.72
CA THR A 221 -7.22 -25.98 14.37
C THR A 221 -6.93 -27.46 14.63
N GLU A 222 -7.65 -28.04 15.61
CA GLU A 222 -7.60 -29.48 15.87
C GLU A 222 -8.04 -30.30 14.66
N GLU A 223 -9.04 -29.82 13.92
CA GLU A 223 -9.56 -30.47 12.71
C GLU A 223 -8.49 -30.50 11.59
N GLY A 224 -7.78 -29.41 11.35
CA GLY A 224 -6.67 -29.36 10.40
C GLY A 224 -5.51 -30.29 10.83
N GLN A 225 -5.26 -30.42 12.12
CA GLN A 225 -4.22 -31.31 12.64
C GLN A 225 -4.60 -32.78 12.55
N GLU A 226 -5.89 -33.13 12.67
CA GLU A 226 -6.36 -34.50 12.55
C GLU A 226 -5.97 -35.13 11.22
N GLY A 227 -6.20 -34.45 10.10
CA GLY A 227 -5.81 -34.96 8.77
C GLY A 227 -4.31 -35.25 8.66
N ARG A 228 -3.47 -34.33 9.14
CA ARG A 228 -2.01 -34.51 9.17
C ARG A 228 -1.60 -35.70 10.06
N ASN A 229 -2.14 -35.77 11.28
CA ASN A 229 -1.79 -36.81 12.23
C ASN A 229 -2.22 -38.19 11.75
N ALA A 230 -3.40 -38.31 11.15
CA ALA A 230 -3.89 -39.54 10.53
C ALA A 230 -2.96 -40.02 9.43
N TYR A 231 -2.56 -39.10 8.52
CA TYR A 231 -1.61 -39.41 7.45
C TYR A 231 -0.27 -39.91 8.00
N GLN A 232 0.32 -39.25 9.00
CA GLN A 232 1.59 -39.63 9.61
C GLN A 232 1.50 -40.99 10.32
N GLN A 233 0.32 -41.33 10.86
CA GLN A 233 0.07 -42.59 11.59
C GLN A 233 -0.39 -43.72 10.68
N GLY A 234 -0.54 -43.49 9.37
CA GLY A 234 -0.99 -44.51 8.39
C GLY A 234 -2.42 -44.97 8.62
N ARG A 235 -3.29 -44.16 9.23
CA ARG A 235 -4.71 -44.44 9.50
C ARG A 235 -5.63 -43.50 8.73
N SER A 236 -6.88 -43.90 8.61
CA SER A 236 -7.91 -42.98 8.11
C SER A 236 -8.19 -41.86 9.10
N PRO A 237 -8.39 -40.60 8.64
CA PRO A 237 -8.77 -39.49 9.52
C PRO A 237 -10.19 -39.68 10.08
N ASP A 238 -10.39 -39.27 11.32
CA ASP A 238 -11.70 -39.28 11.96
C ASP A 238 -12.19 -37.85 12.23
N PHE A 239 -13.03 -37.36 11.33
CA PHE A 239 -13.70 -36.07 11.46
C PHE A 239 -15.07 -36.15 12.13
N SER A 240 -15.52 -37.30 12.62
CA SER A 240 -16.84 -37.48 13.23
C SER A 240 -17.00 -36.73 14.52
N LYS A 241 -15.90 -36.53 15.25
CA LYS A 241 -15.85 -35.81 16.54
C LYS A 241 -16.02 -34.28 16.41
N TYR A 242 -15.87 -33.75 15.19
CA TYR A 242 -16.01 -32.29 15.00
C TYR A 242 -17.45 -31.90 14.68
N PRO A 243 -17.92 -30.75 15.18
CA PRO A 243 -19.28 -30.28 14.91
C PRO A 243 -19.52 -30.12 13.41
N LYS A 244 -20.71 -30.52 12.94
CA LYS A 244 -21.12 -30.34 11.54
C LYS A 244 -21.63 -28.93 11.24
N ARG A 245 -21.57 -28.05 12.22
CA ARG A 245 -21.89 -26.61 12.10
C ARG A 245 -20.69 -25.84 12.59
N PRO A 246 -20.21 -24.86 11.79
CA PRO A 246 -19.22 -23.90 12.25
C PRO A 246 -19.78 -23.02 13.35
#